data_9f58b3edea6c061946b6f39fa7105bca
#
_entry.id   9f58b3edea6c061946b6f39fa7105bca
#
_cell.length_a   1.000
_cell.length_b   1.000
_cell.length_c   1.000
_cell.angle_alpha   90.00
_cell.angle_beta   90.00
_cell.angle_gamma   90.00
#
_symmetry.space_group_name_H-M   'P 1'
#
loop_
_entity.id
_entity.type
_entity.pdbx_description
1 polymer ?
#
loop_
_entity_poly.entity_id
_entity_poly.type
_entity_poly.pdbx_seq_one_letter_code
_entity_poly.pdbx_strand_id
1 'polypeptide(L)'
;DFRAGPSTHREPCVMTGLDIGPAPWTWSPAHVASVPGVRESEVSVHVSDTPHLDFVRKNFKFKNMPFGELLDELTAEAQTEGTGHDKKTWYYLRSIGRNPRKEPAHCLEQFPGLAKELRIPSDVLWGGSTDDDQYFSAVLRCSSGGLRLWTHYDAMDNALIQLHGEKRVLL
;
A
#
# COMPACT_ATOMS: atom_id res chain seq x y z
N ASP A 1 -3.63 22.49 13.28
CA ASP A 1 -4.80 22.24 12.45
C ASP A 1 -4.33 22.05 11.00
N PHE A 2 -4.47 20.84 10.45
CA PHE A 2 -4.04 20.50 9.09
C PHE A 2 -4.69 21.40 8.03
N ARG A 3 -5.94 21.81 8.23
CA ARG A 3 -6.66 22.66 7.29
C ARG A 3 -6.17 24.11 7.26
N ALA A 4 -5.67 24.60 8.38
CA ALA A 4 -5.16 25.97 8.48
C ALA A 4 -3.71 26.10 8.03
N GLY A 5 -3.01 24.98 7.83
CA GLY A 5 -1.58 24.93 7.51
C GLY A 5 -1.29 24.26 6.16
N PRO A 6 -0.72 23.05 6.14
CA PRO A 6 -0.19 22.42 4.93
C PRO A 6 -1.19 22.26 3.79
N SER A 7 -2.46 21.98 4.09
CA SER A 7 -3.50 21.82 3.07
C SER A 7 -3.75 23.08 2.26
N THR A 8 -3.60 24.25 2.86
CA THR A 8 -3.78 25.55 2.17
C THR A 8 -2.56 25.93 1.34
N HIS A 9 -1.37 25.53 1.78
CA HIS A 9 -0.13 25.83 1.11
C HIS A 9 0.35 24.71 0.18
N ARG A 10 -0.33 23.56 0.17
CA ARG A 10 0.04 22.36 -0.61
C ARG A 10 1.48 21.90 -0.39
N GLU A 11 1.94 22.03 0.85
CA GLU A 11 3.26 21.57 1.26
C GLU A 11 3.19 20.15 1.83
N PRO A 12 4.15 19.28 1.51
CA PRO A 12 4.24 17.97 2.13
C PRO A 12 4.41 18.07 3.63
N CYS A 13 3.68 17.28 4.38
CA CYS A 13 3.78 17.24 5.85
C CYS A 13 3.66 15.82 6.38
N VAL A 14 4.18 15.60 7.57
CA VAL A 14 4.01 14.36 8.34
C VAL A 14 2.98 14.62 9.44
N MET A 15 1.93 13.83 9.45
CA MET A 15 0.91 13.87 10.49
C MET A 15 1.13 12.73 11.48
N THR A 16 1.05 13.03 12.76
CA THR A 16 1.18 12.05 13.85
C THR A 16 -0.04 12.11 14.77
N GLY A 17 -0.27 11.04 15.52
CA GLY A 17 -1.36 10.99 16.49
C GLY A 17 -2.76 10.82 15.86
N LEU A 18 -2.86 10.46 14.60
CA LEU A 18 -4.12 10.13 13.97
C LEU A 18 -4.63 8.76 14.43
N ASP A 19 -5.92 8.68 14.72
CA ASP A 19 -6.56 7.39 14.95
C ASP A 19 -6.84 6.73 13.60
N ILE A 20 -6.03 5.74 13.26
CA ILE A 20 -6.16 4.92 12.05
C ILE A 20 -6.54 3.46 12.37
N GLY A 21 -7.03 3.22 13.57
CA GLY A 21 -7.37 1.89 14.04
C GLY A 21 -6.17 1.04 14.47
N PRO A 22 -6.35 -0.25 14.76
CA PRO A 22 -5.28 -1.12 15.24
C PRO A 22 -4.26 -1.55 14.18
N ALA A 23 -4.53 -1.36 12.90
CA ALA A 23 -3.70 -1.83 11.79
C ALA A 23 -2.18 -1.57 11.95
N PRO A 24 -1.70 -0.37 12.40
CA PRO A 24 -0.27 -0.11 12.57
C PRO A 24 0.43 -1.03 13.57
N TRP A 25 -0.33 -1.58 14.51
CA TRP A 25 0.19 -2.43 15.57
C TRP A 25 -0.03 -3.92 15.30
N THR A 26 -1.01 -4.26 14.47
CA THR A 26 -1.42 -5.65 14.21
C THR A 26 -0.96 -6.16 12.85
N TRP A 27 -0.89 -5.32 11.81
CA TRP A 27 -0.61 -5.76 10.46
C TRP A 27 0.86 -6.12 10.25
N SER A 28 1.21 -7.34 10.62
CA SER A 28 2.37 -8.03 10.07
C SER A 28 1.93 -8.86 8.86
N PRO A 29 2.84 -9.31 7.98
CA PRO A 29 2.50 -10.24 6.90
C PRO A 29 1.76 -11.49 7.39
N ALA A 30 2.20 -12.05 8.51
CA ALA A 30 1.57 -13.23 9.12
C ALA A 30 0.15 -12.94 9.62
N HIS A 31 -0.08 -11.80 10.27
CA HIS A 31 -1.42 -11.41 10.72
C HIS A 31 -2.36 -11.20 9.52
N VAL A 32 -1.94 -10.41 8.54
CA VAL A 32 -2.72 -10.15 7.32
C VAL A 32 -3.07 -11.46 6.61
N ALA A 33 -2.12 -12.39 6.52
CA ALA A 33 -2.34 -13.71 5.94
C ALA A 33 -3.30 -14.59 6.75
N SER A 34 -3.47 -14.35 8.05
CA SER A 34 -4.38 -15.12 8.92
C SER A 34 -5.84 -14.66 8.82
N VAL A 35 -6.10 -13.48 8.28
CA VAL A 35 -7.46 -12.96 8.16
C VAL A 35 -8.25 -13.75 7.11
N PRO A 36 -9.45 -14.27 7.45
CA PRO A 36 -10.23 -15.11 6.54
C PRO A 36 -10.50 -14.43 5.18
N GLY A 37 -10.28 -15.18 4.09
CA GLY A 37 -10.50 -14.74 2.72
C GLY A 37 -9.40 -13.85 2.13
N VAL A 38 -8.41 -13.43 2.93
CA VAL A 38 -7.31 -12.57 2.45
C VAL A 38 -6.27 -13.39 1.70
N ARG A 39 -5.85 -14.53 2.23
CA ARG A 39 -4.83 -15.39 1.58
C ARG A 39 -5.23 -15.84 0.19
N GLU A 40 -6.50 -16.19 0.01
CA GLU A 40 -7.07 -16.74 -1.22
C GLU A 40 -7.42 -15.66 -2.25
N SER A 41 -7.41 -14.39 -1.84
CA SER A 41 -7.72 -13.27 -2.74
C SER A 41 -6.67 -13.18 -3.85
N GLU A 42 -7.12 -13.21 -5.10
CA GLU A 42 -6.24 -13.03 -6.25
C GLU A 42 -5.79 -11.58 -6.36
N VAL A 43 -4.50 -11.38 -6.54
CA VAL A 43 -3.88 -10.06 -6.73
C VAL A 43 -3.00 -10.04 -7.97
N SER A 44 -2.93 -8.89 -8.63
CA SER A 44 -2.05 -8.67 -9.77
C SER A 44 -0.80 -7.92 -9.31
N VAL A 45 0.35 -8.57 -9.41
CA VAL A 45 1.62 -8.13 -8.85
C VAL A 45 2.59 -7.77 -9.96
N HIS A 46 3.30 -6.65 -9.80
CA HIS A 46 4.44 -6.33 -10.65
C HIS A 46 5.63 -7.18 -10.21
N VAL A 47 6.24 -7.86 -11.14
CA VAL A 47 7.41 -8.73 -10.92
C VAL A 47 8.55 -8.25 -11.79
N SER A 48 9.71 -7.99 -11.18
CA SER A 48 10.90 -7.48 -11.84
C SER A 48 12.15 -8.25 -11.40
N ASP A 49 13.14 -8.33 -12.25
CA ASP A 49 14.48 -8.85 -11.97
C ASP A 49 15.45 -7.75 -11.50
N THR A 50 14.95 -6.50 -11.38
CA THR A 50 15.70 -5.36 -10.86
C THR A 50 14.95 -4.64 -9.76
N PRO A 51 15.64 -4.03 -8.78
CA PRO A 51 14.99 -3.34 -7.66
C PRO A 51 14.34 -2.01 -8.05
N HIS A 52 14.60 -1.50 -9.24
CA HIS A 52 14.08 -0.22 -9.72
C HIS A 52 12.99 -0.44 -10.76
N LEU A 53 11.74 -0.14 -10.40
CA LEU A 53 10.62 -0.21 -11.33
C LEU A 53 10.55 1.06 -12.17
N ASP A 54 10.62 0.87 -13.50
CA ASP A 54 10.48 1.92 -14.50
C ASP A 54 9.16 1.71 -15.26
N PHE A 55 8.19 2.57 -15.01
CA PHE A 55 6.87 2.49 -15.63
C PHE A 55 6.82 3.06 -17.05
N VAL A 56 7.83 3.82 -17.46
CA VAL A 56 7.98 4.30 -18.84
C VAL A 56 8.50 3.18 -19.73
N ARG A 57 9.59 2.54 -19.30
CA ARG A 57 10.23 1.43 -20.03
C ARG A 57 9.59 0.09 -19.78
N LYS A 58 8.76 -0.02 -18.71
CA LYS A 58 8.04 -1.23 -18.29
C LYS A 58 8.98 -2.43 -18.11
N ASN A 59 10.00 -2.27 -17.28
CA ASN A 59 10.96 -3.32 -16.95
C ASN A 59 10.42 -4.37 -15.96
N PHE A 60 9.12 -4.58 -15.94
CA PHE A 60 8.41 -5.53 -15.09
C PHE A 60 7.32 -6.25 -15.87
N LYS A 61 6.87 -7.38 -15.33
CA LYS A 61 5.72 -8.14 -15.83
C LYS A 61 4.63 -8.17 -14.77
N PHE A 62 3.40 -8.38 -15.18
CA PHE A 62 2.29 -8.67 -14.27
C PHE A 62 2.19 -10.18 -14.05
N LYS A 63 2.04 -10.59 -12.79
CA LYS A 63 1.71 -11.96 -12.38
C LYS A 63 0.47 -11.92 -11.49
N ASN A 64 -0.55 -12.70 -11.83
CA ASN A 64 -1.66 -12.95 -10.92
C ASN A 64 -1.29 -14.09 -10.00
N MET A 65 -1.54 -13.92 -8.72
CA MET A 65 -1.23 -14.91 -7.69
C MET A 65 -2.12 -14.71 -6.47
N PRO A 66 -2.33 -15.72 -5.61
CA PRO A 66 -2.96 -15.55 -4.32
C PRO A 66 -2.19 -14.55 -3.46
N PHE A 67 -2.88 -13.67 -2.73
CA PHE A 67 -2.23 -12.68 -1.89
C PHE A 67 -1.36 -13.33 -0.80
N GLY A 68 -1.79 -14.50 -0.29
CA GLY A 68 -0.99 -15.28 0.65
C GLY A 68 0.37 -15.71 0.09
N GLU A 69 0.44 -16.12 -1.19
CA GLU A 69 1.71 -16.46 -1.86
C GLU A 69 2.65 -15.24 -1.91
N LEU A 70 2.13 -14.06 -2.24
CA LEU A 70 2.91 -12.83 -2.20
C LEU A 70 3.45 -12.54 -0.80
N LEU A 71 2.60 -12.65 0.24
CA LEU A 71 3.03 -12.40 1.62
C LEU A 71 4.11 -13.39 2.08
N ASP A 72 4.01 -14.66 1.68
CA ASP A 72 5.02 -15.68 1.95
C ASP A 72 6.37 -15.33 1.28
N GLU A 73 6.36 -14.91 0.01
CA GLU A 73 7.55 -14.43 -0.71
C GLU A 73 8.20 -13.24 -0.03
N LEU A 74 7.42 -12.20 0.32
CA LEU A 74 7.93 -11.01 1.00
C LEU A 74 8.49 -11.33 2.40
N THR A 75 7.92 -12.30 3.10
CA THR A 75 8.41 -12.74 4.42
C THR A 75 9.70 -13.53 4.30
N ALA A 76 9.80 -14.43 3.34
CA ALA A 76 11.01 -15.20 3.08
C ALA A 76 12.18 -14.28 2.71
N GLU A 77 11.94 -13.25 1.91
CA GLU A 77 12.94 -12.25 1.58
C GLU A 77 13.49 -11.53 2.81
N ALA A 78 12.61 -11.07 3.70
CA ALA A 78 13.00 -10.36 4.92
C ALA A 78 13.89 -11.21 5.85
N GLN A 79 13.73 -12.54 5.83
CA GLN A 79 14.55 -13.48 6.60
C GLN A 79 15.92 -13.75 5.97
N THR A 80 16.07 -13.54 4.67
CA THR A 80 17.32 -13.77 3.93
C THR A 80 18.17 -12.51 3.74
N GLU A 81 17.68 -11.35 4.13
CA GLU A 81 18.46 -10.11 4.14
C GLU A 81 19.70 -10.26 5.04
N GLY A 82 20.88 -10.26 4.43
CA GLY A 82 22.18 -10.46 5.11
C GLY A 82 22.90 -11.77 4.78
N THR A 83 22.29 -12.70 4.07
CA THR A 83 22.94 -13.99 3.70
C THR A 83 23.73 -13.95 2.40
N GLY A 84 23.80 -12.78 1.71
CA GLY A 84 24.59 -12.61 0.49
C GLY A 84 24.05 -13.34 -0.73
N HIS A 85 22.81 -13.85 -0.68
CA HIS A 85 22.18 -14.40 -1.86
C HIS A 85 21.73 -13.26 -2.77
N ASP A 86 22.20 -13.29 -4.01
CA ASP A 86 21.75 -12.36 -5.05
C ASP A 86 20.25 -12.51 -5.23
N LYS A 87 19.49 -11.50 -4.78
CA LYS A 87 18.06 -11.44 -4.97
C LYS A 87 17.77 -11.34 -6.47
N LYS A 88 17.04 -12.33 -7.00
CA LYS A 88 16.72 -12.38 -8.43
C LYS A 88 15.38 -11.80 -8.79
N THR A 89 14.48 -11.56 -7.82
CA THR A 89 13.10 -11.17 -8.09
C THR A 89 12.61 -10.15 -7.07
N TRP A 90 11.96 -9.09 -7.54
CA TRP A 90 11.30 -8.08 -6.73
C TRP A 90 9.82 -8.05 -7.04
N TYR A 91 9.01 -7.92 -6.00
CA TYR A 91 7.56 -7.90 -6.07
C TYR A 91 7.02 -6.53 -5.64
N TYR A 92 6.00 -6.04 -6.34
CA TYR A 92 5.27 -4.85 -5.96
C TYR A 92 3.77 -5.03 -6.24
N LEU A 93 2.99 -5.04 -5.19
CA LEU A 93 1.54 -4.97 -5.25
C LEU A 93 1.08 -3.52 -5.12
N ARG A 94 0.22 -3.11 -6.03
CA ARG A 94 -0.71 -2.00 -5.89
C ARG A 94 -2.10 -2.57 -6.08
N SER A 95 -2.90 -2.63 -5.01
CA SER A 95 -4.25 -3.17 -5.11
C SER A 95 -5.09 -2.33 -6.09
N ILE A 96 -5.85 -3.01 -6.94
CA ILE A 96 -6.63 -2.37 -8.02
C ILE A 96 -8.13 -2.38 -7.77
N GLY A 97 -8.56 -2.87 -6.59
CA GLY A 97 -9.97 -3.02 -6.24
C GLY A 97 -10.62 -4.24 -6.89
N ARG A 98 -11.91 -4.43 -6.64
CA ARG A 98 -12.69 -5.56 -7.16
C ARG A 98 -12.98 -5.44 -8.65
N ASN A 99 -13.22 -4.22 -9.13
CA ASN A 99 -13.65 -3.96 -10.49
C ASN A 99 -12.90 -2.77 -11.10
N PRO A 100 -11.61 -2.94 -11.41
CA PRO A 100 -10.71 -1.83 -11.78
C PRO A 100 -11.10 -1.11 -13.08
N ARG A 101 -12.04 -1.67 -13.86
CA ARG A 101 -12.53 -1.04 -15.09
C ARG A 101 -13.73 -0.12 -14.86
N LYS A 102 -14.41 -0.25 -13.72
CA LYS A 102 -15.66 0.46 -13.44
C LYS A 102 -15.59 1.37 -12.22
N GLU A 103 -14.73 1.04 -11.27
CA GLU A 103 -14.67 1.67 -9.95
C GLU A 103 -13.23 2.05 -9.57
N PRO A 104 -13.03 3.13 -8.83
CA PRO A 104 -11.74 3.42 -8.20
C PRO A 104 -11.32 2.27 -7.27
N ALA A 105 -10.01 2.11 -7.08
CA ALA A 105 -9.50 1.09 -6.17
C ALA A 105 -9.92 1.39 -4.73
N HIS A 106 -10.48 0.39 -4.06
CA HIS A 106 -10.85 0.47 -2.65
C HIS A 106 -10.38 -0.80 -1.92
N CYS A 107 -9.25 -0.69 -1.23
CA CYS A 107 -8.59 -1.86 -0.63
C CYS A 107 -9.42 -2.53 0.47
N LEU A 108 -10.20 -1.76 1.23
CA LEU A 108 -11.05 -2.31 2.30
C LEU A 108 -12.26 -3.09 1.73
N GLU A 109 -12.73 -2.74 0.55
CA GLU A 109 -13.74 -3.53 -0.16
C GLU A 109 -13.13 -4.77 -0.81
N GLN A 110 -11.91 -4.65 -1.32
CA GLN A 110 -11.19 -5.80 -1.88
C GLN A 110 -10.84 -6.82 -0.80
N PHE A 111 -10.50 -6.35 0.41
CA PHE A 111 -10.14 -7.18 1.56
C PHE A 111 -11.04 -6.87 2.78
N PRO A 112 -12.33 -7.25 2.75
CA PRO A 112 -13.29 -6.83 3.77
C PRO A 112 -12.98 -7.38 5.17
N GLY A 113 -12.20 -8.46 5.27
CA GLY A 113 -11.70 -8.96 6.55
C GLY A 113 -10.77 -7.98 7.27
N LEU A 114 -10.04 -7.15 6.52
CA LEU A 114 -9.13 -6.15 7.05
C LEU A 114 -9.82 -4.81 7.38
N ALA A 115 -11.03 -4.59 6.86
CA ALA A 115 -11.74 -3.32 6.99
C ALA A 115 -12.04 -2.91 8.44
N LYS A 116 -12.15 -3.88 9.34
CA LYS A 116 -12.41 -3.62 10.77
C LYS A 116 -11.19 -3.11 11.53
N GLU A 117 -10.02 -3.26 10.97
CA GLU A 117 -8.74 -2.98 11.63
C GLU A 117 -8.10 -1.68 11.14
N LEU A 118 -8.56 -1.14 10.02
CA LEU A 118 -8.04 0.10 9.46
C LEU A 118 -9.15 1.15 9.34
N ARG A 119 -8.94 2.28 9.99
CA ARG A 119 -9.75 3.48 9.83
C ARG A 119 -9.00 4.48 8.95
N ILE A 120 -9.65 4.98 7.92
CA ILE A 120 -9.13 6.11 7.14
C ILE A 120 -9.72 7.38 7.75
N PRO A 121 -8.90 8.28 8.32
CA PRO A 121 -9.38 9.46 9.02
C PRO A 121 -9.77 10.57 8.03
N SER A 122 -10.79 10.31 7.21
CA SER A 122 -11.28 11.20 6.16
C SER A 122 -11.75 12.56 6.72
N ASP A 123 -12.33 12.55 7.90
CA ASP A 123 -12.75 13.74 8.66
C ASP A 123 -11.59 14.70 8.96
N VAL A 124 -10.40 14.17 9.24
CA VAL A 124 -9.19 14.96 9.48
C VAL A 124 -8.50 15.34 8.17
N LEU A 125 -8.36 14.39 7.26
CA LEU A 125 -7.58 14.58 6.02
C LEU A 125 -8.27 15.54 5.05
N TRP A 126 -9.59 15.43 4.89
CA TRP A 126 -10.33 16.18 3.87
C TRP A 126 -11.43 17.07 4.41
N GLY A 127 -11.61 17.08 5.71
CA GLY A 127 -12.48 18.09 6.34
C GLY A 127 -13.95 17.90 6.20
N GLY A 128 -14.40 16.71 6.03
CA GLY A 128 -15.79 16.44 5.80
C GLY A 128 -16.60 16.05 7.02
N SER A 129 -17.90 15.95 6.83
CA SER A 129 -18.82 15.27 7.72
C SER A 129 -18.52 13.76 7.70
N THR A 130 -19.08 13.04 8.64
CA THR A 130 -18.89 11.62 8.90
C THR A 130 -19.34 10.67 7.78
N ASP A 131 -19.69 11.17 6.61
CA ASP A 131 -20.06 10.36 5.45
C ASP A 131 -18.80 9.81 4.79
N ASP A 132 -18.70 8.49 4.73
CA ASP A 132 -17.52 7.67 4.43
C ASP A 132 -16.84 7.89 3.05
N ASP A 133 -17.35 8.75 2.19
CA ASP A 133 -16.99 8.78 0.76
C ASP A 133 -16.18 10.01 0.32
N GLN A 134 -15.36 10.57 1.19
CA GLN A 134 -14.63 11.81 0.86
C GLN A 134 -13.28 11.58 0.18
N TYR A 135 -12.88 10.37 -0.08
CA TYR A 135 -11.67 10.07 -0.85
C TYR A 135 -11.99 9.26 -2.10
N PHE A 136 -11.29 9.60 -3.17
CA PHE A 136 -11.51 8.98 -4.48
C PHE A 136 -11.10 7.51 -4.51
N SER A 137 -10.01 7.15 -3.85
CA SER A 137 -9.52 5.77 -3.82
C SER A 137 -8.65 5.48 -2.60
N ALA A 138 -8.64 4.24 -2.16
CA ALA A 138 -7.72 3.72 -1.16
C ALA A 138 -7.00 2.49 -1.70
N VAL A 139 -5.67 2.51 -1.73
CA VAL A 139 -4.83 1.46 -2.33
C VAL A 139 -3.94 0.83 -1.29
N LEU A 140 -3.99 -0.49 -1.17
CA LEU A 140 -3.00 -1.24 -0.41
C LEU A 140 -1.76 -1.46 -1.29
N ARG A 141 -0.59 -1.18 -0.72
CA ARG A 141 0.69 -1.40 -1.40
C ARG A 141 1.56 -2.30 -0.54
N CYS A 142 2.11 -3.37 -1.13
CA CYS A 142 3.11 -4.24 -0.51
C CYS A 142 4.30 -4.37 -1.47
N SER A 143 5.50 -4.39 -0.93
CA SER A 143 6.69 -4.46 -1.79
C SER A 143 7.82 -5.24 -1.13
N SER A 144 8.65 -5.81 -1.95
CA SER A 144 9.96 -6.34 -1.57
C SER A 144 10.82 -5.27 -0.90
N GLY A 145 11.67 -5.68 0.04
CA GLY A 145 12.71 -4.82 0.63
C GLY A 145 13.65 -4.26 -0.44
N GLY A 146 14.05 -2.99 -0.31
CA GLY A 146 14.95 -2.33 -1.25
C GLY A 146 14.35 -1.96 -2.62
N LEU A 147 13.08 -2.25 -2.87
CA LEU A 147 12.42 -1.87 -4.11
C LEU A 147 12.28 -0.34 -4.19
N ARG A 148 12.51 0.19 -5.39
CA ARG A 148 12.44 1.62 -5.69
C ARG A 148 11.44 1.88 -6.80
N LEU A 149 10.54 2.83 -6.58
CA LEU A 149 9.65 3.36 -7.61
C LEU A 149 10.29 4.56 -8.29
N TRP A 150 9.97 4.76 -9.56
CA TRP A 150 10.41 5.94 -10.32
C TRP A 150 9.83 7.22 -9.72
N THR A 151 10.50 8.33 -9.98
CA THR A 151 9.98 9.65 -9.61
C THR A 151 8.75 9.99 -10.45
N HIS A 152 7.68 10.38 -9.79
CA HIS A 152 6.41 10.75 -10.40
C HIS A 152 5.66 11.74 -9.49
N TYR A 153 4.62 12.33 -10.00
CA TYR A 153 3.66 13.08 -9.20
C TYR A 153 2.27 12.50 -9.40
N ASP A 154 1.45 12.60 -8.37
CA ASP A 154 0.03 12.25 -8.44
C ASP A 154 -0.78 13.52 -8.76
N ALA A 155 -1.79 13.41 -9.63
CA ALA A 155 -2.63 14.53 -10.02
C ALA A 155 -3.61 14.97 -8.91
N MET A 156 -3.83 14.11 -7.93
CA MET A 156 -4.70 14.35 -6.78
C MET A 156 -3.85 14.45 -5.51
N ASP A 157 -4.34 15.22 -4.56
CA ASP A 157 -3.80 15.20 -3.21
C ASP A 157 -3.92 13.80 -2.63
N ASN A 158 -2.88 13.29 -1.97
CA ASN A 158 -2.92 11.97 -1.40
C ASN A 158 -2.28 11.91 -0.01
N ALA A 159 -2.67 10.90 0.75
CA ALA A 159 -2.08 10.58 2.04
C ALA A 159 -1.44 9.19 1.99
N LEU A 160 -0.18 9.09 2.42
CA LEU A 160 0.53 7.83 2.55
C LEU A 160 0.51 7.39 4.02
N ILE A 161 -0.12 6.25 4.29
CA ILE A 161 -0.15 5.62 5.61
C ILE A 161 0.80 4.44 5.60
N GLN A 162 1.88 4.50 6.38
CA GLN A 162 2.82 3.38 6.53
C GLN A 162 2.37 2.49 7.69
N LEU A 163 1.97 1.25 7.40
CA LEU A 163 1.41 0.31 8.36
C LEU A 163 2.45 -0.68 8.89
N HIS A 164 3.37 -1.14 8.04
CA HIS A 164 4.41 -2.11 8.40
C HIS A 164 5.70 -1.82 7.65
N GLY A 165 6.84 -1.99 8.34
CA GLY A 165 8.16 -1.72 7.76
C GLY A 165 8.47 -0.22 7.61
N GLU A 166 9.47 0.08 6.79
CA GLU A 166 9.95 1.44 6.58
C GLU A 166 9.92 1.81 5.10
N LYS A 167 9.59 3.06 4.81
CA LYS A 167 9.64 3.63 3.47
C LYS A 167 10.38 4.96 3.49
N ARG A 168 11.36 5.11 2.61
CA ARG A 168 12.00 6.38 2.32
C ARG A 168 11.29 7.09 1.18
N VAL A 169 10.83 8.31 1.40
CA VAL A 169 10.21 9.16 0.40
C VAL A 169 11.14 10.32 0.10
N LEU A 170 11.34 10.63 -1.18
CA LEU A 170 12.07 11.79 -1.67
C LEU A 170 11.04 12.70 -2.36
N LEU A 171 10.98 13.96 -1.92
CA LEU A 171 10.05 14.99 -2.38
C LEU A 171 10.81 16.11 -3.09
#